data_30b5af4f76cee14c1e6cf00186dc3896
#
_entry.id   30b5af4f76cee14c1e6cf00186dc3896
#
_cell.length_a   1.000
_cell.length_b   1.000
_cell.length_c   1.000
_cell.angle_alpha   90.00
_cell.angle_beta   90.00
_cell.angle_gamma   90.00
#
_symmetry.space_group_name_H-M   'P 1'
#
loop_
_entity.id
_entity.type
_entity.pdbx_description
1 polymer ?
#
loop_
_entity_poly.entity_id
_entity_poly.type
_entity_poly.pdbx_seq_one_letter_code
_entity_poly.pdbx_strand_id
1 'polypeptide(L)'
;WEFDKRCCHNEKDQHKFLSELGWRDFNHHLLFHFPHIADRPFKPSFSQMPWQGSDETFKAWCEGRTGYPIVDAGMRELWQTGFMHNRVRMICASFLTKHLLLPWQWGARWFWDTLVDADLANNSGGWQWVAGCGADASPWFRIFNPMLQGKKFDGDGEYVRRWLPELAGLSDRDLQIPWEAPPLVLALTCKSLL
;
A
#
# COMPACT_ATOMS: atom_id res chain seq x y z
N TRP A 1 20.82 -14.23 -19.89
CA TRP A 1 20.83 -12.79 -19.65
C TRP A 1 22.06 -12.44 -18.85
N GLU A 2 23.10 -11.93 -19.53
CA GLU A 2 24.21 -11.29 -18.84
C GLU A 2 23.72 -9.94 -18.32
N PHE A 3 23.37 -9.90 -17.06
CA PHE A 3 23.07 -8.65 -16.36
C PHE A 3 24.41 -7.92 -16.19
N ASP A 4 24.51 -6.71 -16.76
CA ASP A 4 25.73 -5.92 -16.67
C ASP A 4 26.03 -5.59 -15.20
N LYS A 5 27.03 -6.22 -14.62
CA LYS A 5 27.51 -6.01 -13.24
C LYS A 5 27.82 -4.55 -12.90
N ARG A 6 27.87 -3.67 -13.91
CA ARG A 6 28.09 -2.22 -13.76
C ARG A 6 26.85 -1.48 -13.24
N CYS A 7 25.64 -2.05 -13.35
CA CYS A 7 24.41 -1.41 -12.93
C CYS A 7 24.01 -1.67 -11.47
N CYS A 8 24.55 -2.68 -10.81
CA CYS A 8 24.24 -3.00 -9.43
C CYS A 8 25.51 -3.00 -8.58
N HIS A 9 25.57 -2.12 -7.61
CA HIS A 9 26.74 -1.90 -6.75
C HIS A 9 26.95 -3.01 -5.72
N ASN A 10 25.95 -3.88 -5.50
CA ASN A 10 26.10 -5.04 -4.61
C ASN A 10 25.22 -6.24 -5.03
N GLU A 11 25.62 -7.44 -4.59
CA GLU A 11 24.92 -8.69 -4.89
C GLU A 11 23.48 -8.75 -4.35
N LYS A 12 23.18 -8.05 -3.25
CA LYS A 12 21.83 -8.02 -2.66
C LYS A 12 20.85 -7.28 -3.57
N ASP A 13 21.28 -6.16 -4.15
CA ASP A 13 20.42 -5.36 -5.04
C ASP A 13 20.18 -6.11 -6.34
N GLN A 14 21.21 -6.78 -6.87
CA GLN A 14 21.08 -7.64 -8.04
C GLN A 14 20.09 -8.79 -7.79
N HIS A 15 20.26 -9.50 -6.68
CA HIS A 15 19.35 -10.58 -6.32
C HIS A 15 17.92 -10.09 -6.13
N LYS A 16 17.76 -8.93 -5.48
CA LYS A 16 16.43 -8.32 -5.31
C LYS A 16 15.79 -7.96 -6.63
N PHE A 17 16.52 -7.34 -7.54
CA PHE A 17 16.03 -7.01 -8.87
C PHE A 17 15.59 -8.26 -9.67
N LEU A 18 16.43 -9.30 -9.68
CA LEU A 18 16.08 -10.57 -10.35
C LEU A 18 14.84 -11.23 -9.72
N SER A 19 14.69 -11.15 -8.40
CA SER A 19 13.50 -11.62 -7.70
C SER A 19 12.23 -10.86 -8.15
N GLU A 20 12.30 -9.55 -8.34
CA GLU A 20 11.15 -8.77 -8.83
C GLU A 20 10.78 -9.14 -10.29
N LEU A 21 11.77 -9.41 -11.14
CA LEU A 21 11.51 -9.95 -12.49
C LEU A 21 10.82 -11.32 -12.41
N GLY A 22 11.27 -12.19 -11.49
CA GLY A 22 10.63 -13.49 -11.26
C GLY A 22 9.17 -13.36 -10.81
N TRP A 23 8.87 -12.41 -9.92
CA TRP A 23 7.50 -12.12 -9.51
C TRP A 23 6.63 -11.62 -10.66
N ARG A 24 7.17 -10.76 -11.52
CA ARG A 24 6.49 -10.30 -12.73
C ARG A 24 6.12 -11.49 -13.63
N ASP A 25 7.08 -12.33 -13.95
CA ASP A 25 6.86 -13.48 -14.83
C ASP A 25 5.86 -14.47 -14.21
N PHE A 26 5.94 -14.70 -12.89
CA PHE A 26 4.98 -15.51 -12.16
C PHE A 26 3.55 -14.96 -12.25
N ASN A 27 3.36 -13.65 -12.06
CA ASN A 27 2.05 -13.02 -12.14
C ASN A 27 1.46 -13.09 -13.57
N HIS A 28 2.29 -12.89 -14.59
CA HIS A 28 1.86 -13.04 -15.99
C HIS A 28 1.48 -14.49 -16.32
N HIS A 29 2.26 -15.45 -15.81
CA HIS A 29 1.93 -16.88 -15.96
C HIS A 29 0.59 -17.20 -15.30
N LEU A 30 0.35 -16.72 -14.10
CA LEU A 30 -0.91 -16.90 -13.40
C LEU A 30 -2.08 -16.28 -14.17
N LEU A 31 -1.94 -15.04 -14.63
CA LEU A 31 -3.01 -14.37 -15.39
C LEU A 31 -3.31 -15.08 -16.69
N PHE A 32 -2.29 -15.59 -17.38
CA PHE A 32 -2.46 -16.35 -18.62
C PHE A 32 -3.28 -17.64 -18.43
N HIS A 33 -2.97 -18.41 -17.38
CA HIS A 33 -3.66 -19.67 -17.10
C HIS A 33 -4.98 -19.50 -16.34
N PHE A 34 -5.11 -18.42 -15.58
CA PHE A 34 -6.25 -18.12 -14.71
C PHE A 34 -6.74 -16.69 -14.93
N PRO A 35 -7.27 -16.32 -16.11
CA PRO A 35 -7.62 -14.93 -16.44
C PRO A 35 -8.66 -14.32 -15.49
N HIS A 36 -9.42 -15.14 -14.77
CA HIS A 36 -10.40 -14.69 -13.79
C HIS A 36 -9.77 -14.01 -12.55
N ILE A 37 -8.46 -14.15 -12.33
CA ILE A 37 -7.80 -13.51 -11.17
C ILE A 37 -7.76 -11.98 -11.27
N ALA A 38 -8.07 -11.42 -12.42
CA ALA A 38 -8.19 -9.97 -12.58
C ALA A 38 -9.34 -9.38 -11.73
N ASP A 39 -10.41 -10.14 -11.52
CA ASP A 39 -11.65 -9.68 -10.85
C ASP A 39 -12.16 -10.62 -9.74
N ARG A 40 -11.72 -11.88 -9.74
CA ARG A 40 -12.15 -12.92 -8.80
C ARG A 40 -10.97 -13.52 -8.04
N PRO A 41 -11.15 -13.93 -6.78
CA PRO A 41 -10.08 -14.54 -6.01
C PRO A 41 -9.59 -15.85 -6.64
N PHE A 42 -8.27 -16.08 -6.62
CA PHE A 42 -7.68 -17.34 -7.04
C PHE A 42 -8.19 -18.51 -6.19
N LYS A 43 -8.30 -18.27 -4.86
CA LYS A 43 -8.90 -19.24 -3.92
C LYS A 43 -10.40 -19.00 -3.82
N PRO A 44 -11.27 -19.90 -4.37
CA PRO A 44 -12.72 -19.67 -4.44
C PRO A 44 -13.41 -19.44 -3.10
N SER A 45 -12.89 -19.99 -2.00
CA SER A 45 -13.43 -19.78 -0.66
C SER A 45 -13.48 -18.32 -0.23
N PHE A 46 -12.61 -17.47 -0.78
CA PHE A 46 -12.58 -16.03 -0.49
C PHE A 46 -13.68 -15.24 -1.22
N SER A 47 -14.43 -15.86 -2.12
CA SER A 47 -15.60 -15.21 -2.73
C SER A 47 -16.72 -14.94 -1.72
N GLN A 48 -16.70 -15.62 -0.57
CA GLN A 48 -17.67 -15.44 0.52
C GLN A 48 -17.17 -14.47 1.61
N MET A 49 -16.07 -13.76 1.36
CA MET A 49 -15.53 -12.81 2.35
C MET A 49 -16.56 -11.71 2.63
N PRO A 50 -16.96 -11.49 3.91
CA PRO A 50 -17.96 -10.52 4.30
C PRO A 50 -17.36 -9.10 4.30
N TRP A 51 -17.18 -8.51 3.12
CA TRP A 51 -16.73 -7.13 3.00
C TRP A 51 -17.76 -6.17 3.59
N GLN A 52 -17.33 -5.13 4.30
CA GLN A 52 -18.21 -4.26 5.10
C GLN A 52 -18.09 -2.77 4.77
N GLY A 53 -17.20 -2.37 3.92
CA GLY A 53 -16.89 -0.96 3.72
C GLY A 53 -18.01 -0.15 3.02
N SER A 54 -17.96 1.17 3.20
CA SER A 54 -18.83 2.13 2.53
C SER A 54 -18.05 2.93 1.47
N ASP A 55 -18.78 3.55 0.56
CA ASP A 55 -18.21 4.46 -0.44
C ASP A 55 -17.47 5.64 0.22
N GLU A 56 -17.97 6.14 1.35
CA GLU A 56 -17.35 7.23 2.10
C GLU A 56 -15.97 6.81 2.65
N THR A 57 -15.90 5.61 3.23
CA THR A 57 -14.64 5.04 3.74
C THR A 57 -13.64 4.81 2.61
N PHE A 58 -14.11 4.33 1.47
CA PHE A 58 -13.28 4.15 0.28
C PHE A 58 -12.77 5.49 -0.24
N LYS A 59 -13.64 6.48 -0.34
CA LYS A 59 -13.27 7.84 -0.77
C LYS A 59 -12.21 8.44 0.17
N ALA A 60 -12.38 8.32 1.48
CA ALA A 60 -11.39 8.79 2.45
C ALA A 60 -10.03 8.11 2.24
N TRP A 61 -9.99 6.81 1.95
CA TRP A 61 -8.76 6.09 1.62
C TRP A 61 -8.14 6.61 0.32
N CYS A 62 -8.91 6.76 -0.76
CA CYS A 62 -8.43 7.29 -2.04
C CYS A 62 -7.82 8.69 -1.91
N GLU A 63 -8.42 9.55 -1.07
CA GLU A 63 -8.00 10.93 -0.87
C GLU A 63 -6.89 11.11 0.18
N GLY A 64 -6.42 10.01 0.80
CA GLY A 64 -5.41 10.07 1.86
C GLY A 64 -5.90 10.85 3.07
N ARG A 65 -7.09 10.50 3.57
CA ARG A 65 -7.78 11.10 4.73
C ARG A 65 -8.28 10.03 5.70
N THR A 66 -7.50 8.95 5.86
CA THR A 66 -7.84 7.84 6.78
C THR A 66 -7.51 8.16 8.23
N GLY A 67 -6.66 9.15 8.46
CA GLY A 67 -6.11 9.49 9.77
C GLY A 67 -4.85 8.67 10.12
N TYR A 68 -4.40 7.75 9.26
CA TYR A 68 -3.17 6.99 9.46
C TYR A 68 -2.05 7.55 8.58
N PRO A 69 -1.08 8.28 9.15
CA PRO A 69 -0.15 9.12 8.39
C PRO A 69 0.59 8.41 7.26
N ILE A 70 1.12 7.20 7.49
CA ILE A 70 1.85 6.46 6.44
C ILE A 70 0.94 6.03 5.29
N VAL A 71 -0.35 5.75 5.56
CA VAL A 71 -1.35 5.40 4.54
C VAL A 71 -1.72 6.65 3.75
N ASP A 72 -2.03 7.74 4.47
CA ASP A 72 -2.46 9.00 3.86
C ASP A 72 -1.34 9.61 3.01
N ALA A 73 -0.11 9.58 3.49
CA ALA A 73 1.07 9.98 2.72
C ALA A 73 1.20 9.19 1.41
N GLY A 74 1.04 7.86 1.49
CA GLY A 74 1.10 6.99 0.32
C GLY A 74 0.03 7.29 -0.72
N MET A 75 -1.21 7.50 -0.28
CA MET A 75 -2.32 7.79 -1.18
C MET A 75 -2.20 9.17 -1.82
N ARG A 76 -1.68 10.17 -1.09
CA ARG A 76 -1.42 11.50 -1.66
C ARG A 76 -0.23 11.50 -2.63
N GLU A 77 0.85 10.76 -2.33
CA GLU A 77 1.95 10.54 -3.27
C GLU A 77 1.42 9.96 -4.58
N LEU A 78 0.63 8.88 -4.47
CA LEU A 78 0.03 8.21 -5.62
C LEU A 78 -0.77 9.20 -6.48
N TRP A 79 -1.68 9.95 -5.86
CA TRP A 79 -2.53 10.89 -6.58
C TRP A 79 -1.75 12.01 -7.29
N GLN A 80 -0.68 12.51 -6.65
CA GLN A 80 0.08 13.63 -7.20
C GLN A 80 1.11 13.20 -8.26
N THR A 81 1.66 11.99 -8.15
CA THR A 81 2.79 11.56 -8.98
C THR A 81 2.51 10.37 -9.89
N GLY A 82 1.44 9.61 -9.61
CA GLY A 82 1.19 8.32 -10.25
C GLY A 82 2.17 7.23 -9.81
N PHE A 83 2.99 7.47 -8.78
CA PHE A 83 3.96 6.53 -8.25
C PHE A 83 3.70 6.25 -6.77
N MET A 84 4.06 5.05 -6.33
CA MET A 84 4.09 4.66 -4.91
C MET A 84 5.10 3.55 -4.73
N HIS A 85 6.01 3.70 -3.76
CA HIS A 85 6.99 2.68 -3.45
C HIS A 85 6.31 1.36 -3.06
N ASN A 86 6.85 0.21 -3.49
CA ASN A 86 6.25 -1.13 -3.25
C ASN A 86 5.85 -1.37 -1.79
N ARG A 87 6.70 -0.98 -0.82
CA ARG A 87 6.37 -1.13 0.61
C ARG A 87 5.11 -0.36 1.00
N VAL A 88 4.96 0.84 0.49
CA VAL A 88 3.79 1.70 0.77
C VAL A 88 2.54 1.11 0.12
N ARG A 89 2.63 0.60 -1.12
CA ARG A 89 1.53 -0.15 -1.78
C ARG A 89 1.01 -1.28 -0.89
N MET A 90 1.92 -2.08 -0.32
CA MET A 90 1.55 -3.17 0.59
C MET A 90 0.83 -2.67 1.86
N ILE A 91 1.29 -1.57 2.44
CA ILE A 91 0.67 -0.98 3.64
C ILE A 91 -0.72 -0.44 3.31
N CYS A 92 -0.86 0.36 2.26
CA CYS A 92 -2.14 0.94 1.83
C CYS A 92 -3.16 -0.14 1.43
N ALA A 93 -2.73 -1.17 0.70
CA ALA A 93 -3.59 -2.27 0.31
C ALA A 93 -4.01 -3.14 1.51
N SER A 94 -3.09 -3.42 2.44
CA SER A 94 -3.41 -4.12 3.68
C SER A 94 -4.38 -3.32 4.54
N PHE A 95 -4.23 -2.01 4.60
CA PHE A 95 -5.14 -1.14 5.34
C PHE A 95 -6.56 -1.21 4.76
N LEU A 96 -6.70 -1.08 3.44
CA LEU A 96 -7.98 -1.22 2.76
C LEU A 96 -8.68 -2.54 3.08
N THR A 97 -7.97 -3.67 2.92
CA THR A 97 -8.58 -5.00 2.98
C THR A 97 -8.73 -5.54 4.40
N LYS A 98 -7.85 -5.17 5.33
CA LYS A 98 -7.76 -5.76 6.67
C LYS A 98 -8.27 -4.85 7.79
N HIS A 99 -8.18 -3.53 7.63
CA HIS A 99 -8.68 -2.58 8.62
C HIS A 99 -10.05 -2.01 8.21
N LEU A 100 -10.19 -1.61 6.95
CA LEU A 100 -11.45 -1.07 6.44
C LEU A 100 -12.42 -2.16 5.97
N LEU A 101 -11.96 -3.40 5.80
CA LEU A 101 -12.74 -4.54 5.29
C LEU A 101 -13.43 -4.24 3.95
N LEU A 102 -12.78 -3.45 3.12
CA LEU A 102 -13.24 -3.11 1.76
C LEU A 102 -12.79 -4.16 0.75
N PRO A 103 -13.59 -4.44 -0.29
CA PRO A 103 -13.22 -5.36 -1.36
C PRO A 103 -11.90 -4.95 -2.00
N TRP A 104 -10.98 -5.91 -2.13
CA TRP A 104 -9.68 -5.66 -2.75
C TRP A 104 -9.80 -5.16 -4.20
N GLN A 105 -10.86 -5.54 -4.90
CA GLN A 105 -11.15 -5.10 -6.27
C GLN A 105 -11.31 -3.58 -6.39
N TRP A 106 -11.82 -2.92 -5.35
CA TRP A 106 -11.97 -1.46 -5.34
C TRP A 106 -10.58 -0.80 -5.36
N GLY A 107 -9.68 -1.26 -4.49
CA GLY A 107 -8.32 -0.77 -4.48
C GLY A 107 -7.53 -1.12 -5.74
N ALA A 108 -7.74 -2.33 -6.30
CA ALA A 108 -7.12 -2.75 -7.55
C ALA A 108 -7.50 -1.84 -8.73
N ARG A 109 -8.76 -1.43 -8.82
CA ARG A 109 -9.24 -0.46 -9.84
C ARG A 109 -8.62 0.91 -9.63
N TRP A 110 -8.59 1.39 -8.38
CA TRP A 110 -7.99 2.68 -8.05
C TRP A 110 -6.50 2.72 -8.43
N PHE A 111 -5.74 1.68 -8.10
CA PHE A 111 -4.33 1.57 -8.49
C PHE A 111 -4.16 1.45 -10.00
N TRP A 112 -5.04 0.74 -10.69
CA TRP A 112 -5.04 0.66 -12.14
C TRP A 112 -5.21 2.04 -12.79
N ASP A 113 -6.11 2.86 -12.27
CA ASP A 113 -6.42 4.18 -12.83
C ASP A 113 -5.39 5.25 -12.47
N THR A 114 -4.61 5.06 -11.40
CA THR A 114 -3.73 6.10 -10.85
C THR A 114 -2.24 5.83 -11.01
N LEU A 115 -1.81 4.56 -11.06
CA LEU A 115 -0.40 4.20 -11.19
C LEU A 115 0.08 4.33 -12.64
N VAL A 116 1.20 5.02 -12.85
CA VAL A 116 1.86 5.13 -14.17
C VAL A 116 2.49 3.82 -14.64
N ASP A 117 2.79 2.93 -13.72
CA ASP A 117 3.36 1.60 -13.97
C ASP A 117 2.32 0.47 -13.83
N ALA A 118 1.03 0.79 -13.97
CA ALA A 118 -0.03 -0.18 -13.87
C ALA A 118 0.14 -1.32 -14.88
N ASP A 119 0.12 -2.56 -14.36
CA ASP A 119 0.17 -3.80 -15.12
C ASP A 119 -0.87 -4.77 -14.55
N LEU A 120 -1.72 -5.33 -15.40
CA LEU A 120 -2.87 -6.13 -14.95
C LEU A 120 -2.45 -7.36 -14.15
N ALA A 121 -1.40 -8.05 -14.57
CA ALA A 121 -0.93 -9.26 -13.89
C ALA A 121 -0.35 -8.94 -12.52
N ASN A 122 0.52 -7.93 -12.45
CA ASN A 122 1.17 -7.53 -11.19
C ASN A 122 0.19 -6.87 -10.23
N ASN A 123 -0.73 -6.04 -10.74
CA ASN A 123 -1.77 -5.43 -9.91
C ASN A 123 -2.67 -6.51 -9.30
N SER A 124 -3.19 -7.44 -10.11
CA SER A 124 -4.04 -8.53 -9.63
C SER A 124 -3.30 -9.42 -8.63
N GLY A 125 -2.07 -9.83 -8.96
CA GLY A 125 -1.24 -10.67 -8.10
C GLY A 125 -0.93 -9.99 -6.76
N GLY A 126 -0.53 -8.73 -6.77
CA GLY A 126 -0.21 -7.95 -5.57
C GLY A 126 -1.42 -7.74 -4.65
N TRP A 127 -2.56 -7.36 -5.20
CA TRP A 127 -3.80 -7.20 -4.44
C TRP A 127 -4.29 -8.51 -3.82
N GLN A 128 -4.26 -9.61 -4.59
CA GLN A 128 -4.65 -10.91 -4.09
C GLN A 128 -3.64 -11.46 -3.06
N TRP A 129 -2.34 -11.14 -3.21
CA TRP A 129 -1.35 -11.47 -2.19
C TRP A 129 -1.69 -10.80 -0.86
N VAL A 130 -1.96 -9.49 -0.86
CA VAL A 130 -2.31 -8.74 0.35
C VAL A 130 -3.64 -9.20 0.94
N ALA A 131 -4.66 -9.42 0.11
CA ALA A 131 -5.97 -9.89 0.56
C ALA A 131 -5.94 -11.30 1.14
N GLY A 132 -4.93 -12.11 0.79
CA GLY A 132 -4.77 -13.48 1.25
C GLY A 132 -5.44 -14.53 0.36
N CYS A 133 -5.98 -14.11 -0.80
CA CYS A 133 -6.78 -14.96 -1.69
C CYS A 133 -6.04 -15.41 -2.95
N GLY A 134 -4.79 -15.00 -3.15
CA GLY A 134 -3.97 -15.34 -4.31
C GLY A 134 -3.32 -16.73 -4.22
N ALA A 135 -2.63 -17.13 -5.30
CA ALA A 135 -1.87 -18.39 -5.38
C ALA A 135 -0.73 -18.41 -4.37
N ASP A 136 0.12 -17.38 -4.39
CA ASP A 136 1.09 -17.09 -3.33
C ASP A 136 0.56 -15.91 -2.51
N ALA A 137 -0.18 -16.20 -1.46
CA ALA A 137 -0.87 -15.20 -0.69
C ALA A 137 -0.22 -15.01 0.69
N SER A 138 -0.15 -13.76 1.12
CA SER A 138 0.14 -13.47 2.52
C SER A 138 -0.87 -14.19 3.42
N PRO A 139 -0.44 -14.82 4.52
CA PRO A 139 -1.40 -15.40 5.45
C PRO A 139 -2.47 -14.37 5.82
N TRP A 140 -3.73 -14.78 5.80
CA TRP A 140 -4.86 -13.87 6.06
C TRP A 140 -4.78 -13.15 7.41
N PHE A 141 -4.15 -13.76 8.41
CA PHE A 141 -3.91 -13.18 9.73
C PHE A 141 -2.72 -12.19 9.75
N ARG A 142 -1.93 -12.08 8.67
CA ARG A 142 -0.83 -11.13 8.58
C ARG A 142 -1.37 -9.75 8.24
N ILE A 143 -1.53 -8.94 9.25
CA ILE A 143 -1.98 -7.55 9.14
C ILE A 143 -0.77 -6.63 9.27
N PHE A 144 -0.60 -5.71 8.32
CA PHE A 144 0.41 -4.66 8.43
C PHE A 144 -0.13 -3.56 9.33
N ASN A 145 0.36 -3.50 10.57
CA ASN A 145 0.02 -2.39 11.45
C ASN A 145 0.64 -1.10 10.91
N PRO A 146 -0.15 -0.10 10.46
CA PRO A 146 0.38 1.08 9.77
C PRO A 146 1.32 1.89 10.64
N MET A 147 1.05 2.03 11.93
CA MET A 147 1.90 2.77 12.87
C MET A 147 3.28 2.13 13.02
N LEU A 148 3.33 0.79 13.19
CA LEU A 148 4.58 0.06 13.28
C LEU A 148 5.35 0.07 11.96
N GLN A 149 4.64 0.03 10.83
CA GLN A 149 5.25 0.13 9.51
C GLN A 149 5.85 1.52 9.29
N GLY A 150 5.12 2.59 9.66
CA GLY A 150 5.61 3.96 9.62
C GLY A 150 6.88 4.12 10.46
N LYS A 151 6.84 3.74 11.73
CA LYS A 151 8.03 3.79 12.60
C LYS A 151 9.24 3.02 12.06
N LYS A 152 9.00 1.91 11.35
CA LYS A 152 10.08 1.06 10.81
C LYS A 152 10.69 1.60 9.53
N PHE A 153 9.89 2.17 8.63
CA PHE A 153 10.31 2.53 7.26
C PHE A 153 10.43 4.04 7.03
N ASP A 154 9.88 4.84 7.93
CA ASP A 154 9.92 6.30 7.95
C ASP A 154 10.12 6.78 9.40
N GLY A 155 11.19 6.28 10.06
CA GLY A 155 11.46 6.53 11.47
C GLY A 155 11.77 7.99 11.79
N ASP A 156 12.37 8.70 10.85
CA ASP A 156 12.65 10.14 10.88
C ASP A 156 11.47 11.01 10.38
N GLY A 157 10.44 10.36 9.82
CA GLY A 157 9.23 11.02 9.36
C GLY A 157 9.38 11.90 8.12
N GLU A 158 10.46 11.76 7.35
CA GLU A 158 10.69 12.57 6.15
C GLU A 158 9.61 12.34 5.09
N TYR A 159 9.25 11.08 4.88
CA TYR A 159 8.23 10.72 3.91
C TYR A 159 6.85 11.26 4.31
N VAL A 160 6.43 11.05 5.56
CA VAL A 160 5.14 11.54 6.04
C VAL A 160 5.10 13.07 6.01
N ARG A 161 6.13 13.78 6.47
CA ARG A 161 6.16 15.25 6.46
C ARG A 161 6.11 15.83 5.04
N ARG A 162 6.69 15.13 4.09
CA ARG A 162 6.66 15.55 2.67
C ARG A 162 5.24 15.54 2.10
N TRP A 163 4.47 14.50 2.40
CA TRP A 163 3.13 14.30 1.81
C TRP A 163 1.98 14.77 2.69
N LEU A 164 2.26 15.00 3.98
CA LEU A 164 1.34 15.54 4.97
C LEU A 164 1.97 16.76 5.66
N PRO A 165 2.15 17.89 4.96
CA PRO A 165 2.80 19.06 5.51
C PRO A 165 2.07 19.62 6.75
N GLU A 166 0.79 19.37 6.89
CA GLU A 166 -0.01 19.70 8.07
C GLU A 166 0.47 18.99 9.35
N LEU A 167 1.20 17.89 9.24
CA LEU A 167 1.78 17.16 10.37
C LEU A 167 3.26 17.49 10.61
N ALA A 168 3.87 18.35 9.77
CA ALA A 168 5.31 18.60 9.81
C ALA A 168 5.83 19.13 11.17
N GLY A 169 4.98 19.79 11.93
CA GLY A 169 5.33 20.32 13.27
C GLY A 169 5.27 19.29 14.41
N LEU A 170 4.84 18.05 14.13
CA LEU A 170 4.82 17.00 15.15
C LEU A 170 6.21 16.42 15.38
N SER A 171 6.46 15.95 16.61
CA SER A 171 7.67 15.17 16.93
C SER A 171 7.69 13.84 16.18
N ASP A 172 8.88 13.26 15.95
CA ASP A 172 9.01 11.94 15.31
C ASP A 172 8.24 10.84 16.07
N ARG A 173 8.15 11.01 17.39
CA ARG A 173 7.38 10.11 18.26
C ARG A 173 5.89 10.14 17.92
N ASP A 174 5.33 11.32 17.74
CA ASP A 174 3.89 11.53 17.61
C ASP A 174 3.42 11.49 16.14
N LEU A 175 4.36 11.65 15.21
CA LEU A 175 4.07 11.79 13.78
C LEU A 175 3.27 10.60 13.20
N GLN A 176 3.57 9.38 13.63
CA GLN A 176 2.89 8.16 13.16
C GLN A 176 1.62 7.82 13.98
N ILE A 177 1.39 8.55 15.08
CA ILE A 177 0.26 8.36 16.00
C ILE A 177 -0.25 9.73 16.50
N PRO A 178 -0.64 10.64 15.58
CA PRO A 178 -0.94 12.03 15.95
C PRO A 178 -2.05 12.17 17.00
N TRP A 179 -2.98 11.22 17.07
CA TRP A 179 -4.05 11.22 18.08
C TRP A 179 -3.56 10.98 19.53
N GLU A 180 -2.31 10.54 19.72
CA GLU A 180 -1.68 10.43 21.04
C GLU A 180 -0.91 11.71 21.44
N ALA A 181 -0.74 12.65 20.50
CA ALA A 181 -0.06 13.91 20.78
C ALA A 181 -0.88 14.79 21.74
N PRO A 182 -0.22 15.59 22.61
CA PRO A 182 -0.93 16.51 23.49
C PRO A 182 -1.87 17.46 22.71
N PRO A 183 -3.11 17.69 23.18
CA PRO A 183 -4.08 18.54 22.47
C PRO A 183 -3.56 19.92 22.09
N LEU A 184 -2.74 20.52 22.95
CA LEU A 184 -2.10 21.83 22.69
C LEU A 184 -1.15 21.76 21.48
N VAL A 185 -0.40 20.67 21.33
CA VAL A 185 0.51 20.46 20.20
C VAL A 185 -0.31 20.31 18.91
N LEU A 186 -1.37 19.51 18.94
CA LEU A 186 -2.26 19.35 17.80
C LEU A 186 -2.90 20.68 17.37
N ALA A 187 -3.40 21.47 18.33
CA ALA A 187 -4.00 22.76 18.04
C ALA A 187 -3.01 23.77 17.42
N LEU A 188 -1.74 23.68 17.75
CA LEU A 188 -0.69 24.58 17.23
C LEU A 188 -0.15 24.13 15.87
N THR A 189 -0.08 22.83 15.62
CA THR A 189 0.55 22.25 14.43
C THR A 189 -0.46 21.90 13.32
N CYS A 190 -1.67 21.50 13.68
CA CYS A 190 -2.67 21.00 12.73
C CYS A 190 -3.80 22.00 12.47
N LYS A 191 -3.51 23.31 12.42
CA LYS A 191 -4.51 24.39 12.21
C LYS A 191 -5.34 24.24 10.93
N SER A 192 -4.98 23.35 10.02
CA SER A 192 -5.67 23.11 8.74
C SER A 192 -6.57 21.87 8.74
N LEU A 193 -6.67 21.13 9.85
CA LEU A 193 -7.50 19.93 9.96
C LEU A 193 -8.85 20.16 10.68
N LEU A 194 -9.09 21.37 11.16
CA LEU A 194 -10.35 21.86 11.71
C LEU A 194 -10.98 22.84 10.73
#